data_9c8060f45be04ec0c8fb2515f154eaef
#
_entry.id   9c8060f45be04ec0c8fb2515f154eaef
#
_cell.length_a   1.000
_cell.length_b   1.000
_cell.length_c   1.000
_cell.angle_alpha   90.00
_cell.angle_beta   90.00
_cell.angle_gamma   90.00
#
_symmetry.space_group_name_H-M   'P 1'
#
loop_
_entity.id
_entity.type
_entity.pdbx_description
1 polymer ?
#
loop_
_entity_poly.entity_id
_entity_poly.type
_entity_poly.pdbx_seq_one_letter_code
_entity_poly.pdbx_strand_id
1 'polypeptide(L)'
;MRFYTIDEGEILVDGKNIYDFDLEHLRGNMSIVPQDVILFGGTIRENIAYGKPNATEEEIVTASKQANAYNFIESFPEKFETIVGERGIKLSGGQRQRIAIARALLKNPSILILDEATSSLDSKSEKLVQEALEILMEGRTSIIIAHRLSTIRSADQILVLDNGKITEQGTHQELIALENGIYKNLSNLQFSHS
;
A
#
# COMPACT_ATOMS: atom_id res chain seq x y z
N MET A 1 14.05 0.19 0.86
CA MET A 1 14.21 1.42 0.03
C MET A 1 15.61 2.07 0.14
N ARG A 2 16.41 1.69 1.12
CA ARG A 2 17.75 2.26 1.41
C ARG A 2 17.74 3.79 1.55
N PHE A 3 16.76 4.32 2.30
CA PHE A 3 16.76 5.74 2.70
C PHE A 3 17.70 5.99 3.87
N TYR A 4 17.96 4.95 4.68
CA TYR A 4 18.86 4.96 5.83
C TYR A 4 19.85 3.82 5.71
N THR A 5 21.00 3.96 6.33
CA THR A 5 21.97 2.88 6.53
C THR A 5 21.56 2.02 7.72
N ILE A 6 21.94 0.76 7.69
CA ILE A 6 21.75 -0.18 8.79
C ILE A 6 23.05 -0.16 9.61
N ASP A 7 22.94 0.06 10.93
CA ASP A 7 24.10 0.09 11.80
C ASP A 7 24.62 -1.32 12.11
N GLU A 8 23.68 -2.27 12.32
CA GLU A 8 24.01 -3.67 12.62
C GLU A 8 23.06 -4.62 11.90
N GLY A 9 23.53 -5.81 11.56
CA GLY A 9 22.74 -6.82 10.86
C GLY A 9 22.69 -6.61 9.34
N GLU A 10 21.76 -7.29 8.68
CA GLU A 10 21.60 -7.23 7.22
C GLU A 10 20.13 -7.37 6.81
N ILE A 11 19.79 -6.85 5.64
CA ILE A 11 18.51 -7.09 4.97
C ILE A 11 18.80 -7.81 3.67
N LEU A 12 18.17 -8.96 3.49
CA LEU A 12 18.32 -9.78 2.29
C LEU A 12 17.06 -9.73 1.44
N VAL A 13 17.23 -9.67 0.13
CA VAL A 13 16.19 -9.88 -0.88
C VAL A 13 16.64 -11.06 -1.73
N ASP A 14 15.86 -12.14 -1.70
CA ASP A 14 16.18 -13.41 -2.36
C ASP A 14 17.60 -13.92 -2.01
N GLY A 15 17.98 -13.81 -0.72
CA GLY A 15 19.27 -14.25 -0.20
C GLY A 15 20.46 -13.35 -0.53
N LYS A 16 20.26 -12.22 -1.22
CA LYS A 16 21.29 -11.24 -1.57
C LYS A 16 21.14 -9.97 -0.75
N ASN A 17 22.24 -9.44 -0.21
CA ASN A 17 22.20 -8.22 0.59
C ASN A 17 21.71 -7.03 -0.22
N ILE A 18 20.84 -6.20 0.38
CA ILE A 18 20.28 -5.03 -0.31
C ILE A 18 21.34 -4.03 -0.80
N TYR A 19 22.52 -4.01 -0.19
CA TYR A 19 23.63 -3.15 -0.60
C TYR A 19 24.36 -3.64 -1.84
N ASP A 20 24.20 -4.94 -2.22
CA ASP A 20 24.78 -5.53 -3.42
C ASP A 20 23.94 -5.29 -4.68
N PHE A 21 22.74 -4.71 -4.52
CA PHE A 21 21.90 -4.31 -5.64
C PHE A 21 22.22 -2.89 -6.08
N ASP A 22 22.14 -2.66 -7.39
CA ASP A 22 21.98 -1.32 -7.91
C ASP A 22 20.72 -0.67 -7.31
N LEU A 23 20.83 0.62 -6.93
CA LEU A 23 19.77 1.31 -6.19
C LEU A 23 18.53 1.55 -7.05
N GLU A 24 18.71 1.84 -8.32
CA GLU A 24 17.60 2.06 -9.26
C GLU A 24 16.87 0.74 -9.51
N HIS A 25 17.62 -0.35 -9.72
CA HIS A 25 17.04 -1.69 -9.85
C HIS A 25 16.27 -2.12 -8.61
N LEU A 26 16.83 -1.94 -7.40
CA LEU A 26 16.16 -2.28 -6.13
C LEU A 26 14.85 -1.50 -5.98
N ARG A 27 14.91 -0.17 -6.16
CA ARG A 27 13.73 0.70 -6.04
C ARG A 27 12.72 0.50 -7.16
N GLY A 28 13.18 0.11 -8.34
CA GLY A 28 12.33 -0.27 -9.47
C GLY A 28 11.39 -1.44 -9.14
N ASN A 29 11.89 -2.41 -8.36
CA ASN A 29 11.14 -3.59 -7.94
C ASN A 29 10.37 -3.40 -6.62
N MET A 30 10.35 -2.20 -6.03
CA MET A 30 9.64 -1.90 -4.78
C MET A 30 8.64 -0.77 -5.00
N SER A 31 7.49 -0.84 -4.33
CA SER A 31 6.54 0.27 -4.27
C SER A 31 6.04 0.49 -2.85
N ILE A 32 5.69 1.74 -2.55
CA ILE A 32 5.06 2.13 -1.29
C ILE A 32 3.69 2.71 -1.58
N VAL A 33 2.68 2.28 -0.84
CA VAL A 33 1.40 2.96 -0.73
C VAL A 33 1.33 3.54 0.68
N PRO A 34 1.58 4.86 0.84
CA PRO A 34 1.63 5.49 2.15
C PRO A 34 0.22 5.75 2.71
N GLN A 35 0.14 5.97 4.02
CA GLN A 35 -1.07 6.41 4.72
C GLN A 35 -1.59 7.73 4.13
N ASP A 36 -0.72 8.74 4.10
CA ASP A 36 -1.03 10.04 3.52
C ASP A 36 -0.55 10.10 2.08
N VAL A 37 -1.49 9.96 1.15
CA VAL A 37 -1.18 10.02 -0.28
C VAL A 37 -0.98 11.46 -0.73
N ILE A 38 0.22 11.73 -1.23
CA ILE A 38 0.56 12.97 -1.92
C ILE A 38 0.35 12.79 -3.42
N LEU A 39 -0.46 13.67 -4.00
CA LEU A 39 -0.57 13.81 -5.45
C LEU A 39 0.31 14.98 -5.89
N PHE A 40 1.08 14.74 -6.94
CA PHE A 40 1.88 15.78 -7.57
C PHE A 40 0.97 16.73 -8.35
N GLY A 41 1.36 18.00 -8.45
CA GLY A 41 0.67 18.96 -9.32
C GLY A 41 0.72 18.48 -10.77
N GLY A 42 -0.46 18.44 -11.41
CA GLY A 42 -0.62 17.93 -12.76
C GLY A 42 -1.92 17.16 -12.93
N THR A 43 -2.05 16.39 -14.00
CA THR A 43 -3.26 15.63 -14.31
C THR A 43 -3.33 14.32 -13.52
N ILE A 44 -4.52 13.71 -13.46
CA ILE A 44 -4.70 12.35 -12.91
C ILE A 44 -3.85 11.36 -13.70
N ARG A 45 -3.80 11.50 -15.03
CA ARG A 45 -2.95 10.69 -15.92
C ARG A 45 -1.49 10.72 -15.49
N GLU A 46 -0.92 11.91 -15.34
CA GLU A 46 0.49 12.09 -14.94
C GLU A 46 0.75 11.48 -13.56
N ASN A 47 -0.19 11.63 -12.63
CA ASN A 47 -0.06 11.03 -11.31
C ASN A 47 -0.05 9.50 -11.33
N ILE A 48 -0.83 8.85 -12.19
CA ILE A 48 -0.79 7.39 -12.36
C ILE A 48 0.48 6.99 -13.10
N ALA A 49 0.80 7.67 -14.21
CA ALA A 49 1.97 7.40 -15.04
C ALA A 49 3.31 7.57 -14.31
N TYR A 50 3.33 8.26 -13.16
CA TYR A 50 4.52 8.36 -12.31
C TYR A 50 5.06 6.97 -11.88
N GLY A 51 4.21 5.94 -11.82
CA GLY A 51 4.64 4.55 -11.60
C GLY A 51 5.46 3.95 -12.74
N LYS A 52 5.17 4.37 -13.99
CA LYS A 52 5.82 3.92 -15.24
C LYS A 52 5.73 5.07 -16.27
N PRO A 53 6.75 5.94 -16.38
CA PRO A 53 6.68 7.16 -17.20
C PRO A 53 6.34 6.93 -18.69
N ASN A 54 6.71 5.78 -19.25
CA ASN A 54 6.46 5.43 -20.65
C ASN A 54 5.25 4.48 -20.82
N ALA A 55 4.31 4.48 -19.85
CA ALA A 55 3.12 3.67 -19.93
C ALA A 55 2.22 4.10 -21.09
N THR A 56 1.63 3.11 -21.76
CA THR A 56 0.61 3.36 -22.77
C THR A 56 -0.71 3.78 -22.12
N GLU A 57 -1.60 4.41 -22.91
CA GLU A 57 -2.95 4.73 -22.48
C GLU A 57 -3.70 3.50 -21.94
N GLU A 58 -3.59 2.40 -22.63
CA GLU A 58 -4.25 1.14 -22.25
C GLU A 58 -3.75 0.62 -20.89
N GLU A 59 -2.45 0.72 -20.61
CA GLU A 59 -1.86 0.35 -19.32
C GLU A 59 -2.38 1.25 -18.18
N ILE A 60 -2.46 2.56 -18.41
CA ILE A 60 -2.98 3.52 -17.44
C ILE A 60 -4.46 3.25 -17.13
N VAL A 61 -5.27 3.05 -18.18
CA VAL A 61 -6.71 2.71 -18.03
C VAL A 61 -6.87 1.38 -17.29
N THR A 62 -6.09 0.36 -17.62
CA THR A 62 -6.13 -0.94 -16.96
C THR A 62 -5.78 -0.83 -15.48
N ALA A 63 -4.70 -0.16 -15.13
CA ALA A 63 -4.30 0.07 -13.75
C ALA A 63 -5.37 0.86 -12.97
N SER A 64 -6.02 1.85 -13.60
CA SER A 64 -7.09 2.62 -12.96
C SER A 64 -8.36 1.79 -12.72
N LYS A 65 -8.69 0.85 -13.61
CA LYS A 65 -9.79 -0.10 -13.43
C LYS A 65 -9.52 -1.06 -12.26
N GLN A 66 -8.33 -1.65 -12.22
CA GLN A 66 -7.91 -2.55 -11.16
C GLN A 66 -7.86 -1.85 -9.79
N ALA A 67 -7.53 -0.55 -9.77
CA ALA A 67 -7.55 0.28 -8.56
C ALA A 67 -8.93 0.81 -8.18
N ASN A 68 -10.02 0.39 -8.83
CA ASN A 68 -11.37 0.97 -8.63
C ASN A 68 -11.39 2.51 -8.83
N ALA A 69 -10.44 3.08 -9.60
CA ALA A 69 -10.33 4.51 -9.84
C ALA A 69 -11.05 4.98 -11.11
N TYR A 70 -11.18 4.13 -12.11
CA TYR A 70 -11.68 4.47 -13.44
C TYR A 70 -13.04 5.18 -13.42
N ASN A 71 -14.01 4.67 -12.67
CA ASN A 71 -15.37 5.21 -12.67
C ASN A 71 -15.45 6.64 -12.15
N PHE A 72 -14.72 6.98 -11.08
CA PHE A 72 -14.73 8.36 -10.59
C PHE A 72 -13.91 9.30 -11.51
N ILE A 73 -12.85 8.80 -12.14
CA ILE A 73 -12.07 9.58 -13.12
C ILE A 73 -12.95 9.95 -14.30
N GLU A 74 -13.69 8.99 -14.86
CA GLU A 74 -14.62 9.23 -15.98
C GLU A 74 -15.80 10.17 -15.63
N SER A 75 -16.10 10.35 -14.36
CA SER A 75 -17.13 11.28 -13.91
C SER A 75 -16.71 12.76 -13.94
N PHE A 76 -15.41 13.04 -14.06
CA PHE A 76 -14.92 14.41 -14.23
C PHE A 76 -15.07 14.88 -15.68
N PRO A 77 -15.34 16.17 -15.92
CA PRO A 77 -15.44 16.72 -17.28
C PRO A 77 -14.20 16.45 -18.14
N GLU A 78 -13.02 16.59 -17.55
CA GLU A 78 -11.72 16.41 -18.23
C GLU A 78 -11.12 15.00 -18.02
N LYS A 79 -11.87 14.09 -17.35
CA LYS A 79 -11.49 12.69 -17.12
C LYS A 79 -10.05 12.57 -16.60
N PHE A 80 -9.19 11.82 -17.32
CA PHE A 80 -7.79 11.64 -16.98
C PHE A 80 -6.96 12.92 -17.05
N GLU A 81 -7.41 13.93 -17.83
CA GLU A 81 -6.74 15.24 -17.94
C GLU A 81 -7.14 16.21 -16.81
N THR A 82 -8.01 15.79 -15.90
CA THR A 82 -8.39 16.58 -14.73
C THR A 82 -7.15 16.92 -13.91
N ILE A 83 -6.91 18.22 -13.69
CA ILE A 83 -5.79 18.72 -12.89
C ILE A 83 -6.09 18.48 -11.41
N VAL A 84 -5.12 17.92 -10.70
CA VAL A 84 -5.16 17.60 -9.26
C VAL A 84 -3.94 18.17 -8.54
N GLY A 85 -3.89 18.04 -7.21
CA GLY A 85 -2.83 18.62 -6.39
C GLY A 85 -3.19 20.00 -5.84
N GLU A 86 -2.18 20.82 -5.50
CA GLU A 86 -2.41 22.09 -4.79
C GLU A 86 -3.27 23.11 -5.56
N ARG A 87 -3.25 23.08 -6.88
CA ARG A 87 -3.97 24.02 -7.77
C ARG A 87 -5.13 23.40 -8.51
N GLY A 88 -5.45 22.13 -8.24
CA GLY A 88 -6.48 21.40 -8.95
C GLY A 88 -7.68 21.04 -8.08
N ILE A 89 -8.49 20.11 -8.60
CA ILE A 89 -9.66 19.59 -7.90
C ILE A 89 -9.21 18.85 -6.64
N LYS A 90 -9.89 19.10 -5.52
CA LYS A 90 -9.70 18.36 -4.28
C LYS A 90 -10.37 17.00 -4.39
N LEU A 91 -9.56 15.94 -4.36
CA LEU A 91 -10.04 14.57 -4.29
C LEU A 91 -10.31 14.15 -2.83
N SER A 92 -11.28 13.24 -2.63
CA SER A 92 -11.48 12.60 -1.33
C SER A 92 -10.27 11.74 -0.95
N GLY A 93 -10.14 11.40 0.34
CA GLY A 93 -9.08 10.49 0.81
C GLY A 93 -9.06 9.18 0.03
N GLY A 94 -10.23 8.54 -0.13
CA GLY A 94 -10.36 7.29 -0.88
C GLY A 94 -10.06 7.42 -2.38
N GLN A 95 -10.34 8.57 -3.00
CA GLN A 95 -9.95 8.82 -4.39
C GLN A 95 -8.44 8.96 -4.54
N ARG A 96 -7.78 9.70 -3.63
CA ARG A 96 -6.32 9.82 -3.63
C ARG A 96 -5.66 8.46 -3.43
N GLN A 97 -6.17 7.66 -2.48
CA GLN A 97 -5.65 6.33 -2.20
C GLN A 97 -5.73 5.41 -3.43
N ARG A 98 -6.87 5.40 -4.14
CA ARG A 98 -7.02 4.60 -5.36
C ARG A 98 -6.12 5.06 -6.50
N ILE A 99 -5.79 6.35 -6.61
CA ILE A 99 -4.75 6.82 -7.56
C ILE A 99 -3.37 6.31 -7.15
N ALA A 100 -3.02 6.30 -5.86
CA ALA A 100 -1.75 5.75 -5.41
C ALA A 100 -1.64 4.24 -5.65
N ILE A 101 -2.75 3.50 -5.48
CA ILE A 101 -2.83 2.08 -5.81
C ILE A 101 -2.67 1.87 -7.33
N ALA A 102 -3.34 2.68 -8.17
CA ALA A 102 -3.18 2.62 -9.63
C ALA A 102 -1.72 2.86 -10.05
N ARG A 103 -1.05 3.82 -9.43
CA ARG A 103 0.40 4.08 -9.62
C ARG A 103 1.24 2.85 -9.28
N ALA A 104 0.95 2.18 -8.16
CA ALA A 104 1.66 0.97 -7.74
C ALA A 104 1.37 -0.22 -8.66
N LEU A 105 0.13 -0.42 -9.09
CA LEU A 105 -0.27 -1.45 -10.06
C LEU A 105 0.44 -1.26 -11.40
N LEU A 106 0.48 -0.02 -11.91
CA LEU A 106 1.14 0.32 -13.16
C LEU A 106 2.66 0.06 -13.10
N LYS A 107 3.28 0.30 -11.95
CA LYS A 107 4.69 0.02 -11.70
C LYS A 107 4.98 -1.48 -11.67
N ASN A 108 4.03 -2.30 -11.24
CA ASN A 108 4.12 -3.76 -11.13
C ASN A 108 5.35 -4.24 -10.33
N PRO A 109 5.52 -3.84 -9.07
CA PRO A 109 6.68 -4.19 -8.25
C PRO A 109 6.59 -5.62 -7.73
N SER A 110 7.73 -6.25 -7.41
CA SER A 110 7.79 -7.54 -6.72
C SER A 110 7.58 -7.42 -5.20
N ILE A 111 7.93 -6.26 -4.63
CA ILE A 111 7.84 -5.99 -3.20
C ILE A 111 6.96 -4.76 -2.96
N LEU A 112 5.98 -4.91 -2.07
CA LEU A 112 5.08 -3.84 -1.65
C LEU A 112 5.31 -3.48 -0.19
N ILE A 113 5.22 -2.19 0.09
CA ILE A 113 5.15 -1.66 1.45
C ILE A 113 3.84 -0.87 1.55
N LEU A 114 2.93 -1.33 2.39
CA LEU A 114 1.63 -0.72 2.60
C LEU A 114 1.57 -0.15 4.02
N ASP A 115 1.36 1.16 4.13
CA ASP A 115 1.28 1.86 5.41
C ASP A 115 -0.14 2.37 5.61
N GLU A 116 -0.89 1.74 6.51
CA GLU A 116 -2.25 2.10 6.94
C GLU A 116 -3.19 2.68 5.85
N ALA A 117 -3.24 2.03 4.71
CA ALA A 117 -3.87 2.54 3.49
C ALA A 117 -5.39 2.81 3.58
N THR A 118 -6.06 2.58 4.71
CA THR A 118 -7.52 2.67 4.85
C THR A 118 -8.02 3.48 6.05
N SER A 119 -7.14 4.05 6.87
CA SER A 119 -7.56 4.88 8.01
C SER A 119 -8.31 6.14 7.52
N SER A 120 -9.35 6.52 8.23
CA SER A 120 -10.17 7.73 7.97
C SER A 120 -10.97 7.78 6.67
N LEU A 121 -11.32 6.63 6.07
CA LEU A 121 -12.20 6.55 4.91
C LEU A 121 -13.65 6.25 5.32
N ASP A 122 -14.62 6.75 4.52
CA ASP A 122 -16.01 6.28 4.64
C ASP A 122 -16.13 4.81 4.19
N SER A 123 -17.12 4.08 4.71
CA SER A 123 -17.26 2.63 4.51
C SER A 123 -17.32 2.20 3.02
N LYS A 124 -17.89 3.04 2.15
CA LYS A 124 -17.96 2.74 0.71
C LYS A 124 -16.58 2.89 0.04
N SER A 125 -15.89 3.99 0.34
CA SER A 125 -14.54 4.23 -0.16
C SER A 125 -13.55 3.19 0.37
N GLU A 126 -13.68 2.81 1.65
CA GLU A 126 -12.88 1.77 2.28
C GLU A 126 -12.97 0.44 1.55
N LYS A 127 -14.19 -0.03 1.26
CA LYS A 127 -14.40 -1.29 0.54
C LYS A 127 -13.69 -1.28 -0.83
N LEU A 128 -13.84 -0.19 -1.59
CA LEU A 128 -13.20 -0.06 -2.91
C LEU A 128 -11.67 -0.01 -2.84
N VAL A 129 -11.12 0.61 -1.79
CA VAL A 129 -9.67 0.64 -1.55
C VAL A 129 -9.18 -0.75 -1.15
N GLN A 130 -9.91 -1.46 -0.27
CA GLN A 130 -9.54 -2.80 0.17
C GLN A 130 -9.52 -3.79 -1.01
N GLU A 131 -10.56 -3.81 -1.85
CA GLU A 131 -10.59 -4.63 -3.07
C GLU A 131 -9.40 -4.34 -4.00
N ALA A 132 -9.04 -3.06 -4.17
CA ALA A 132 -7.90 -2.67 -4.99
C ALA A 132 -6.55 -3.09 -4.38
N LEU A 133 -6.41 -3.06 -3.04
CA LEU A 133 -5.23 -3.54 -2.34
C LEU A 133 -5.07 -5.06 -2.46
N GLU A 134 -6.16 -5.82 -2.39
CA GLU A 134 -6.13 -7.28 -2.59
C GLU A 134 -5.58 -7.63 -3.97
N ILE A 135 -6.08 -6.96 -5.03
CA ILE A 135 -5.54 -7.11 -6.39
C ILE A 135 -4.05 -6.72 -6.45
N LEU A 136 -3.69 -5.60 -5.79
CA LEU A 136 -2.30 -5.13 -5.77
C LEU A 136 -1.36 -6.11 -5.06
N MET A 137 -1.79 -6.80 -4.02
CA MET A 137 -0.98 -7.76 -3.24
C MET A 137 -0.81 -9.11 -3.93
N GLU A 138 -1.68 -9.48 -4.84
CA GLU A 138 -1.68 -10.78 -5.49
C GLU A 138 -0.34 -11.10 -6.17
N GLY A 139 0.27 -12.23 -5.78
CA GLY A 139 1.54 -12.72 -6.32
C GLY A 139 2.78 -11.91 -5.94
N ARG A 140 2.73 -11.09 -4.87
CA ARG A 140 3.82 -10.22 -4.43
C ARG A 140 4.17 -10.40 -2.97
N THR A 141 5.43 -10.11 -2.62
CA THR A 141 5.82 -9.99 -1.21
C THR A 141 5.33 -8.66 -0.67
N SER A 142 4.37 -8.70 0.26
CA SER A 142 3.75 -7.50 0.82
C SER A 142 4.10 -7.34 2.29
N ILE A 143 4.68 -6.20 2.66
CA ILE A 143 4.94 -5.78 4.03
C ILE A 143 3.89 -4.76 4.39
N ILE A 144 3.05 -5.06 5.38
CA ILE A 144 1.90 -4.24 5.74
C ILE A 144 2.07 -3.74 7.16
N ILE A 145 2.08 -2.42 7.34
CA ILE A 145 1.90 -1.79 8.64
C ILE A 145 0.41 -1.62 8.83
N ALA A 146 -0.19 -2.51 9.61
CA ALA A 146 -1.64 -2.63 9.67
C ALA A 146 -2.19 -2.11 11.00
N HIS A 147 -3.21 -1.29 10.91
CA HIS A 147 -4.02 -0.82 12.03
C HIS A 147 -5.42 -1.47 12.05
N ARG A 148 -5.74 -2.31 11.06
CA ARG A 148 -7.03 -3.01 10.96
C ARG A 148 -6.86 -4.52 10.98
N LEU A 149 -7.65 -5.15 11.83
CA LEU A 149 -7.59 -6.58 12.07
C LEU A 149 -7.93 -7.40 10.81
N SER A 150 -8.84 -6.92 9.95
CA SER A 150 -9.19 -7.60 8.70
C SER A 150 -7.97 -7.82 7.80
N THR A 151 -7.10 -6.84 7.69
CA THR A 151 -5.87 -6.91 6.89
C THR A 151 -4.84 -7.85 7.53
N ILE A 152 -4.78 -7.87 8.88
CA ILE A 152 -3.80 -8.69 9.62
C ILE A 152 -4.16 -10.19 9.56
N ARG A 153 -5.46 -10.52 9.60
CA ARG A 153 -5.91 -11.93 9.67
C ARG A 153 -5.51 -12.78 8.47
N SER A 154 -5.39 -12.18 7.30
CA SER A 154 -5.03 -12.86 6.06
C SER A 154 -3.53 -12.91 5.80
N ALA A 155 -2.71 -12.33 6.67
CA ALA A 155 -1.26 -12.35 6.52
C ALA A 155 -0.69 -13.74 6.78
N ASP A 156 0.25 -14.17 5.94
CA ASP A 156 0.98 -15.43 6.11
C ASP A 156 1.84 -15.42 7.39
N GLN A 157 2.32 -14.24 7.78
CA GLN A 157 3.13 -14.02 8.96
C GLN A 157 2.83 -12.67 9.58
N ILE A 158 2.67 -12.65 10.90
CA ILE A 158 2.47 -11.43 11.70
C ILE A 158 3.68 -11.28 12.61
N LEU A 159 4.22 -10.08 12.66
CA LEU A 159 5.30 -9.68 13.57
C LEU A 159 4.75 -8.61 14.54
N VAL A 160 4.80 -8.90 15.82
CA VAL A 160 4.44 -7.92 16.87
C VAL A 160 5.71 -7.23 17.35
N LEU A 161 5.78 -5.91 17.14
CA LEU A 161 6.90 -5.12 17.59
C LEU A 161 6.54 -4.36 18.86
N ASP A 162 7.39 -4.47 19.86
CA ASP A 162 7.33 -3.67 21.09
C ASP A 162 8.73 -3.15 21.44
N ASN A 163 8.84 -1.85 21.69
CA ASN A 163 10.11 -1.17 22.01
C ASN A 163 11.27 -1.52 21.04
N GLY A 164 10.97 -1.60 19.74
CA GLY A 164 11.96 -1.90 18.67
C GLY A 164 12.38 -3.38 18.57
N LYS A 165 11.70 -4.28 19.29
CA LYS A 165 11.98 -5.72 19.25
C LYS A 165 10.76 -6.49 18.79
N ILE A 166 10.99 -7.59 18.06
CA ILE A 166 9.94 -8.56 17.74
C ILE A 166 9.68 -9.38 19.01
N THR A 167 8.48 -9.23 19.58
CA THR A 167 8.06 -9.92 20.81
C THR A 167 7.23 -11.14 20.52
N GLU A 168 6.44 -11.13 19.45
CA GLU A 168 5.64 -12.26 19.01
C GLU A 168 5.72 -12.36 17.49
N GLN A 169 5.67 -13.62 16.99
CA GLN A 169 5.72 -13.92 15.56
C GLN A 169 4.91 -15.18 15.28
N GLY A 170 4.09 -15.17 14.24
CA GLY A 170 3.28 -16.31 13.81
C GLY A 170 2.12 -15.91 12.93
N THR A 171 1.24 -16.84 12.65
CA THR A 171 -0.05 -16.61 11.99
C THR A 171 -1.08 -16.03 12.97
N HIS A 172 -2.19 -15.54 12.44
CA HIS A 172 -3.30 -15.07 13.28
C HIS A 172 -3.78 -16.16 14.27
N GLN A 173 -3.90 -17.40 13.81
CA GLN A 173 -4.38 -18.51 14.65
C GLN A 173 -3.42 -18.86 15.78
N GLU A 174 -2.13 -18.86 15.50
CA GLU A 174 -1.09 -19.11 16.51
C GLU A 174 -1.06 -18.00 17.56
N LEU A 175 -1.06 -16.75 17.13
CA LEU A 175 -0.93 -15.61 18.05
C LEU A 175 -2.18 -15.36 18.89
N ILE A 176 -3.39 -15.62 18.37
CA ILE A 176 -4.63 -15.50 19.17
C ILE A 176 -4.75 -16.57 20.24
N ALA A 177 -4.07 -17.71 20.09
CA ALA A 177 -4.06 -18.81 21.04
C ALA A 177 -3.11 -18.56 22.23
N LEU A 178 -2.17 -17.62 22.12
CA LEU A 178 -1.24 -17.32 23.19
C LEU A 178 -1.97 -16.78 24.43
N GLU A 179 -1.74 -17.38 25.58
CA GLU A 179 -2.21 -16.84 26.86
C GLU A 179 -1.43 -15.55 27.18
N ASN A 180 -2.15 -14.46 27.42
CA ASN A 180 -1.57 -13.12 27.68
C ASN A 180 -0.74 -12.52 26.53
N GLY A 181 -0.97 -12.98 25.27
CA GLY A 181 -0.29 -12.45 24.08
C GLY A 181 -0.63 -10.99 23.83
N ILE A 182 0.36 -10.21 23.43
CA ILE A 182 0.20 -8.79 23.06
C ILE A 182 -0.75 -8.71 21.85
N TYR A 183 -0.54 -9.54 20.84
CA TYR A 183 -1.41 -9.62 19.66
C TYR A 183 -2.87 -9.90 20.02
N LYS A 184 -3.11 -10.87 20.91
CA LYS A 184 -4.45 -11.23 21.38
C LYS A 184 -5.13 -10.03 22.06
N ASN A 185 -4.40 -9.33 22.92
CA ASN A 185 -4.92 -8.15 23.61
C ASN A 185 -5.27 -7.03 22.63
N LEU A 186 -4.41 -6.72 21.67
CA LEU A 186 -4.66 -5.74 20.61
C LEU A 186 -5.86 -6.13 19.75
N SER A 187 -5.96 -7.40 19.38
CA SER A 187 -7.09 -7.94 18.62
C SER A 187 -8.41 -7.76 19.36
N ASN A 188 -8.45 -8.08 20.66
CA ASN A 188 -9.66 -7.94 21.48
C ASN A 188 -10.09 -6.48 21.65
N LEU A 189 -9.15 -5.53 21.80
CA LEU A 189 -9.45 -4.10 21.90
C LEU A 189 -10.12 -3.58 20.63
N GLN A 190 -9.69 -4.02 19.45
CA GLN A 190 -10.32 -3.61 18.18
C GLN A 190 -11.75 -4.16 18.03
N PHE A 191 -12.03 -5.37 18.52
CA PHE A 191 -13.39 -5.92 18.52
C PHE A 191 -14.35 -5.22 19.47
N SER A 192 -13.85 -4.61 20.53
CA SER A 192 -14.67 -3.89 21.51
C SER A 192 -15.15 -2.53 21.03
N HIS A 193 -14.63 -2.04 19.89
CA HIS A 193 -14.91 -0.72 19.32
C HIS A 193 -15.59 -0.79 17.93
N SER A 194 -15.94 -1.98 17.47
CA SER A 194 -16.68 -2.25 16.23
C SER A 194 -18.08 -2.75 16.50
#